data_a3d49f6c1be15c161caccfc3884cf3b0
#
_entry.id   a3d49f6c1be15c161caccfc3884cf3b0
#
_cell.length_a   1.000
_cell.length_b   1.000
_cell.length_c   1.000
_cell.angle_alpha   90.00
_cell.angle_beta   90.00
_cell.angle_gamma   90.00
#
_symmetry.space_group_name_H-M   'P 1'
#
loop_
_entity.id
_entity.type
_entity.pdbx_description
1 polymer ?
#
loop_
_entity_poly.entity_id
_entity_poly.type
_entity_poly.pdbx_seq_one_letter_code
_entity_poly.pdbx_strand_id
1 'polypeptide(L)'
;ARLVHLAGLCGRNVAISSATIPPDLAEGLYRSYQAGLKSYNSFFTGKKQCALVLCDEFRTDVEPMDSGADSAYRKIHDRFIRKRVENLGKEPVKRRGYIQFCGAEDNDTDAAKETSYFENIREAIEKLHENHHVIDKRTKKRISFGVVRVANITPCVKVSLYLMKCGWSEGTAVRVMTYHSRQILLLRHEQERYLDKVFTRKTQSATVDFQDETVRKHLDSTPEENIIFILVATPVEEVGRDHDFDWAVVEPSSYRSIIQLAGRVLR
;
A
#
# COMPACT_ATOMS: atom_id res chain seq x y z
N ALA A 1 -15.66 -16.45 1.69
CA ALA A 1 -16.33 -17.65 1.15
C ALA A 1 -17.80 -17.72 1.56
N ARG A 2 -18.18 -17.66 2.88
CA ARG A 2 -19.58 -17.81 3.34
C ARG A 2 -20.57 -16.84 2.67
N LEU A 3 -20.28 -15.53 2.65
CA LEU A 3 -21.16 -14.53 2.04
C LEU A 3 -21.35 -14.78 0.54
N VAL A 4 -20.27 -15.18 -0.14
CA VAL A 4 -20.31 -15.49 -1.58
C VAL A 4 -21.14 -16.74 -1.84
N HIS A 5 -21.04 -17.79 -1.00
CA HIS A 5 -21.89 -18.97 -1.04
C HIS A 5 -23.38 -18.63 -0.83
N LEU A 6 -23.67 -17.80 0.19
CA LEU A 6 -25.05 -17.35 0.46
C LEU A 6 -25.63 -16.54 -0.69
N ALA A 7 -24.82 -15.68 -1.32
CA ALA A 7 -25.28 -14.95 -2.49
C ALA A 7 -25.67 -15.90 -3.64
N GLY A 8 -24.85 -16.92 -3.90
CA GLY A 8 -25.16 -17.99 -4.85
C GLY A 8 -26.43 -18.74 -4.49
N LEU A 9 -26.59 -19.12 -3.18
CA LEU A 9 -27.77 -19.80 -2.65
C LEU A 9 -29.06 -18.96 -2.80
N CYS A 10 -28.94 -17.63 -2.75
CA CYS A 10 -30.04 -16.70 -2.99
C CYS A 10 -30.19 -16.32 -4.47
N GLY A 11 -29.41 -16.89 -5.38
CA GLY A 11 -29.42 -16.56 -6.80
C GLY A 11 -29.06 -15.10 -7.08
N ARG A 12 -28.20 -14.47 -6.26
CA ARG A 12 -27.75 -13.08 -6.38
C ARG A 12 -26.39 -12.98 -7.03
N ASN A 13 -26.15 -11.91 -7.75
CA ASN A 13 -24.82 -11.63 -8.31
C ASN A 13 -23.85 -11.17 -7.23
N VAL A 14 -22.55 -11.40 -7.47
CA VAL A 14 -21.46 -10.96 -6.59
C VAL A 14 -20.44 -10.18 -7.41
N ALA A 15 -20.04 -9.02 -6.92
CA ALA A 15 -18.90 -8.28 -7.42
C ALA A 15 -17.81 -8.21 -6.34
N ILE A 16 -16.56 -8.49 -6.72
CA ILE A 16 -15.40 -8.44 -5.84
C ILE A 16 -14.37 -7.53 -6.50
N SER A 17 -14.01 -6.44 -5.82
CA SER A 17 -12.99 -5.50 -6.27
C SER A 17 -11.85 -5.44 -5.27
N SER A 18 -10.61 -5.60 -5.75
CA SER A 18 -9.41 -5.46 -4.93
C SER A 18 -8.20 -5.19 -5.82
N ALA A 19 -7.25 -4.44 -5.31
CA ALA A 19 -5.97 -4.24 -5.99
C ALA A 19 -5.15 -5.54 -6.12
N THR A 20 -5.37 -6.49 -5.20
CA THR A 20 -4.59 -7.73 -5.11
C THR A 20 -5.49 -8.91 -4.75
N ILE A 21 -5.98 -9.63 -5.76
CA ILE A 21 -6.71 -10.89 -5.55
C ILE A 21 -5.82 -12.04 -6.04
N PRO A 22 -5.22 -12.86 -5.14
CA PRO A 22 -4.47 -14.04 -5.55
C PRO A 22 -5.36 -15.02 -6.33
N PRO A 23 -4.84 -15.71 -7.36
CA PRO A 23 -5.61 -16.63 -8.18
C PRO A 23 -6.35 -17.69 -7.37
N ASP A 24 -5.69 -18.27 -6.36
CA ASP A 24 -6.29 -19.33 -5.53
C ASP A 24 -7.46 -18.81 -4.68
N LEU A 25 -7.36 -17.55 -4.17
CA LEU A 25 -8.46 -16.94 -3.45
C LEU A 25 -9.65 -16.69 -4.38
N ALA A 26 -9.39 -16.15 -5.57
CA ALA A 26 -10.43 -15.87 -6.55
C ALA A 26 -11.13 -17.15 -7.01
N GLU A 27 -10.38 -18.22 -7.29
CA GLU A 27 -10.91 -19.53 -7.61
C GLU A 27 -11.75 -20.12 -6.47
N GLY A 28 -11.27 -20.03 -5.23
CA GLY A 28 -12.00 -20.49 -4.05
C GLY A 28 -13.33 -19.74 -3.83
N LEU A 29 -13.35 -18.43 -4.09
CA LEU A 29 -14.57 -17.62 -4.05
C LEU A 29 -15.55 -18.01 -5.17
N TYR A 30 -15.05 -18.20 -6.38
CA TYR A 30 -15.84 -18.67 -7.52
C TYR A 30 -16.49 -20.05 -7.25
N ARG A 31 -15.73 -21.04 -6.77
CA ARG A 31 -16.23 -22.35 -6.37
C ARG A 31 -17.30 -22.25 -5.27
N SER A 32 -17.09 -21.37 -4.29
CA SER A 32 -18.08 -21.12 -3.24
C SER A 32 -19.39 -20.57 -3.79
N TYR A 33 -19.31 -19.67 -4.77
CA TYR A 33 -20.48 -19.14 -5.47
C TYR A 33 -21.22 -20.23 -6.23
N GLN A 34 -20.51 -21.03 -7.02
CA GLN A 34 -21.11 -22.12 -7.80
C GLN A 34 -21.80 -23.15 -6.90
N ALA A 35 -21.19 -23.52 -5.77
CA ALA A 35 -21.82 -24.44 -4.81
C ALA A 35 -23.16 -23.89 -4.28
N GLY A 36 -23.21 -22.60 -3.95
CA GLY A 36 -24.46 -21.94 -3.56
C GLY A 36 -25.49 -21.91 -4.71
N LEU A 37 -25.07 -21.56 -5.91
CA LEU A 37 -25.94 -21.50 -7.07
C LEU A 37 -26.49 -22.88 -7.49
N LYS A 38 -25.69 -23.92 -7.33
CA LYS A 38 -26.12 -25.31 -7.53
C LYS A 38 -27.27 -25.65 -6.57
N SER A 39 -27.15 -25.29 -5.32
CA SER A 39 -28.24 -25.48 -4.33
C SER A 39 -29.48 -24.66 -4.70
N TYR A 40 -29.32 -23.38 -5.08
CA TYR A 40 -30.45 -22.58 -5.60
C TYR A 40 -31.18 -23.29 -6.74
N ASN A 41 -30.44 -23.78 -7.73
CA ASN A 41 -30.98 -24.45 -8.90
C ASN A 41 -31.64 -25.81 -8.59
N SER A 42 -31.36 -26.42 -7.43
CA SER A 42 -32.05 -27.63 -6.99
C SER A 42 -33.40 -27.36 -6.34
N PHE A 43 -33.60 -26.16 -5.80
CA PHE A 43 -34.86 -25.76 -5.15
C PHE A 43 -35.83 -25.03 -6.06
N PHE A 44 -35.35 -24.41 -7.14
CA PHE A 44 -36.15 -23.56 -8.01
C PHE A 44 -36.21 -24.11 -9.45
N THR A 45 -37.38 -24.02 -10.08
CA THR A 45 -37.59 -24.48 -11.45
C THR A 45 -36.93 -23.62 -12.53
N GLY A 46 -36.72 -22.34 -12.24
CA GLY A 46 -35.98 -21.40 -13.12
C GLY A 46 -34.47 -21.49 -12.87
N LYS A 47 -33.78 -22.38 -13.60
CA LYS A 47 -32.31 -22.53 -13.45
C LYS A 47 -31.58 -21.25 -13.87
N LYS A 48 -30.74 -20.75 -12.99
CA LYS A 48 -29.83 -19.63 -13.26
C LYS A 48 -28.50 -20.14 -13.81
N GLN A 49 -28.03 -19.51 -14.85
CA GLN A 49 -26.67 -19.71 -15.37
C GLN A 49 -25.70 -18.75 -14.69
N CYS A 50 -24.45 -19.15 -14.60
CA CYS A 50 -23.37 -18.33 -14.09
C CYS A 50 -22.55 -17.74 -15.25
N ALA A 51 -22.24 -16.46 -15.20
CA ALA A 51 -21.23 -15.86 -16.04
C ALA A 51 -20.08 -15.33 -15.16
N LEU A 52 -18.86 -15.58 -15.58
CA LEU A 52 -17.66 -14.99 -14.98
C LEU A 52 -17.34 -13.69 -15.70
N VAL A 53 -17.31 -12.58 -14.96
CA VAL A 53 -16.90 -11.29 -15.48
C VAL A 53 -15.54 -10.95 -14.86
N LEU A 54 -14.53 -10.77 -15.70
CA LEU A 54 -13.21 -10.29 -15.31
C LEU A 54 -13.01 -8.89 -15.90
N CYS A 55 -12.68 -7.93 -15.05
CA CYS A 55 -12.54 -6.54 -15.44
C CYS A 55 -11.24 -5.96 -14.86
N ASP A 56 -10.48 -5.24 -15.66
CA ASP A 56 -9.34 -4.45 -15.27
C ASP A 56 -9.40 -3.04 -15.90
N GLU A 57 -8.33 -2.27 -15.78
CA GLU A 57 -8.21 -0.91 -16.34
C GLU A 57 -8.20 -0.85 -17.88
N PHE A 58 -8.00 -1.99 -18.57
CA PHE A 58 -7.89 -2.05 -20.02
C PHE A 58 -9.12 -2.66 -20.68
N ARG A 59 -9.80 -3.60 -20.00
CA ARG A 59 -10.88 -4.39 -20.64
C ARG A 59 -11.78 -5.10 -19.65
N THR A 60 -12.90 -5.60 -20.20
CA THR A 60 -13.83 -6.51 -19.53
C THR A 60 -14.03 -7.74 -20.40
N ASP A 61 -13.80 -8.93 -19.84
CA ASP A 61 -14.11 -10.21 -20.47
C ASP A 61 -15.32 -10.84 -19.75
N VAL A 62 -16.26 -11.37 -20.52
CA VAL A 62 -17.43 -12.07 -20.01
C VAL A 62 -17.44 -13.49 -20.57
N GLU A 63 -17.38 -14.48 -19.68
CA GLU A 63 -17.36 -15.89 -20.05
C GLU A 63 -18.55 -16.63 -19.42
N PRO A 64 -19.44 -17.22 -20.24
CA PRO A 64 -20.47 -18.11 -19.70
C PRO A 64 -19.82 -19.33 -19.08
N MET A 65 -20.30 -19.74 -17.91
CA MET A 65 -19.72 -20.83 -17.14
C MET A 65 -20.76 -21.91 -16.90
N ASP A 66 -20.49 -23.11 -17.39
CA ASP A 66 -21.31 -24.26 -17.08
C ASP A 66 -21.06 -24.77 -15.65
N SER A 67 -22.13 -25.19 -15.00
CA SER A 67 -22.07 -25.77 -13.65
C SER A 67 -21.33 -27.12 -13.70
N GLY A 68 -20.02 -27.10 -13.42
CA GLY A 68 -19.18 -28.30 -13.36
C GLY A 68 -17.79 -28.18 -13.98
N ALA A 69 -17.48 -27.07 -14.63
CA ALA A 69 -16.17 -26.85 -15.26
C ALA A 69 -15.13 -26.25 -14.30
N ASP A 70 -14.76 -26.98 -13.24
CA ASP A 70 -13.76 -26.54 -12.25
C ASP A 70 -12.41 -26.14 -12.87
N SER A 71 -12.02 -26.80 -13.98
CA SER A 71 -10.75 -26.50 -14.65
C SER A 71 -10.79 -25.29 -15.58
N ALA A 72 -11.99 -24.79 -15.91
CA ALA A 72 -12.13 -23.68 -16.86
C ALA A 72 -11.75 -22.32 -16.25
N TYR A 73 -12.06 -22.10 -14.96
CA TYR A 73 -11.75 -20.85 -14.29
C TYR A 73 -10.27 -20.47 -14.40
N ARG A 74 -9.36 -21.36 -14.02
CA ARG A 74 -7.92 -21.09 -14.03
C ARG A 74 -7.42 -20.69 -15.42
N LYS A 75 -7.85 -21.40 -16.46
CA LYS A 75 -7.47 -21.09 -17.84
C LYS A 75 -7.97 -19.71 -18.30
N ILE A 76 -9.20 -19.35 -17.95
CA ILE A 76 -9.79 -18.06 -18.29
C ILE A 76 -9.03 -16.95 -17.54
N HIS A 77 -8.81 -17.12 -16.24
CA HIS A 77 -8.08 -16.18 -15.42
C HIS A 77 -6.64 -15.98 -15.90
N ASP A 78 -5.89 -17.06 -16.18
CA ASP A 78 -4.51 -16.97 -16.65
C ASP A 78 -4.41 -16.25 -18.01
N ARG A 79 -5.37 -16.51 -18.92
CA ARG A 79 -5.47 -15.80 -20.20
C ARG A 79 -5.72 -14.30 -19.99
N PHE A 80 -6.63 -13.95 -19.07
CA PHE A 80 -6.94 -12.57 -18.73
C PHE A 80 -5.72 -11.84 -18.15
N ILE A 81 -5.06 -12.43 -17.14
CA ILE A 81 -3.88 -11.86 -16.49
C ILE A 81 -2.69 -11.71 -17.45
N ARG A 82 -2.45 -12.70 -18.32
CA ARG A 82 -1.38 -12.60 -19.32
C ARG A 82 -1.54 -11.37 -20.21
N LYS A 83 -2.74 -11.12 -20.73
CA LYS A 83 -3.00 -9.94 -21.55
C LYS A 83 -2.87 -8.63 -20.76
N ARG A 84 -3.28 -8.63 -19.48
CA ARG A 84 -3.07 -7.47 -18.60
C ARG A 84 -1.58 -7.17 -18.42
N VAL A 85 -0.75 -8.17 -18.16
CA VAL A 85 0.70 -8.03 -18.03
C VAL A 85 1.34 -7.50 -19.32
N GLU A 86 0.91 -8.01 -20.48
CA GLU A 86 1.36 -7.52 -21.78
C GLU A 86 1.01 -6.03 -22.00
N ASN A 87 -0.17 -5.59 -21.58
CA ASN A 87 -0.57 -4.19 -21.69
C ASN A 87 0.18 -3.30 -20.69
N LEU A 88 0.31 -3.73 -19.43
CA LEU A 88 1.12 -3.02 -18.43
C LEU A 88 2.57 -2.85 -18.86
N GLY A 89 3.14 -3.83 -19.56
CA GLY A 89 4.50 -3.75 -20.10
C GLY A 89 4.71 -2.66 -21.17
N LYS A 90 3.61 -2.14 -21.75
CA LYS A 90 3.64 -1.03 -22.73
C LYS A 90 3.50 0.34 -22.07
N GLU A 91 3.03 0.37 -20.81
CA GLU A 91 2.86 1.62 -20.08
C GLU A 91 4.21 2.18 -19.61
N PRO A 92 4.38 3.50 -19.54
CA PRO A 92 5.60 4.09 -19.00
C PRO A 92 5.76 3.77 -17.53
N VAL A 93 6.99 3.48 -17.12
CA VAL A 93 7.31 3.20 -15.71
C VAL A 93 7.12 4.47 -14.88
N LYS A 94 6.10 4.50 -14.04
CA LYS A 94 5.78 5.63 -13.15
C LYS A 94 6.52 5.55 -11.80
N ARG A 95 6.83 4.33 -11.33
CA ARG A 95 7.46 4.07 -10.03
C ARG A 95 8.54 3.02 -10.18
N ARG A 96 9.60 3.17 -9.40
CA ARG A 96 10.70 2.21 -9.35
C ARG A 96 10.91 1.77 -7.91
N GLY A 97 11.15 0.48 -7.72
CA GLY A 97 11.57 -0.10 -6.45
C GLY A 97 12.88 -0.84 -6.60
N TYR A 98 13.67 -0.86 -5.55
CA TYR A 98 14.87 -1.68 -5.47
C TYR A 98 14.96 -2.33 -4.09
N ILE A 99 15.68 -3.44 -4.03
CA ILE A 99 15.92 -4.16 -2.78
C ILE A 99 17.23 -3.64 -2.21
N GLN A 100 17.17 -3.17 -0.97
CA GLN A 100 18.35 -2.83 -0.19
C GLN A 100 18.63 -3.96 0.78
N PHE A 101 19.85 -4.52 0.71
CA PHE A 101 20.28 -5.54 1.64
C PHE A 101 20.86 -4.88 2.89
N CYS A 102 20.39 -5.30 4.07
CA CYS A 102 21.00 -4.93 5.34
C CYS A 102 22.24 -5.81 5.56
N GLY A 103 23.41 -5.19 5.68
CA GLY A 103 24.70 -5.87 5.75
C GLY A 103 25.03 -6.51 7.10
N ALA A 104 24.06 -7.20 7.74
CA ALA A 104 24.30 -7.94 8.97
C ALA A 104 24.87 -9.33 8.66
N GLU A 105 25.95 -9.73 9.34
CA GLU A 105 26.53 -11.06 9.22
C GLU A 105 25.76 -12.08 10.09
N ASP A 106 25.82 -13.38 9.72
CA ASP A 106 25.11 -14.43 10.45
C ASP A 106 25.53 -14.53 11.92
N ASN A 107 26.80 -14.22 12.21
CA ASN A 107 27.39 -14.26 13.56
C ASN A 107 27.15 -13.00 14.40
N ASP A 108 26.52 -11.97 13.84
CA ASP A 108 26.20 -10.74 14.58
C ASP A 108 25.18 -11.00 15.69
N THR A 109 25.30 -10.26 16.77
CA THR A 109 24.29 -10.27 17.83
C THR A 109 22.99 -9.65 17.33
N ASP A 110 21.86 -10.03 17.93
CA ASP A 110 20.54 -9.47 17.57
C ASP A 110 20.52 -7.94 17.67
N ALA A 111 21.24 -7.37 18.66
CA ALA A 111 21.38 -5.93 18.81
C ALA A 111 22.16 -5.28 17.66
N ALA A 112 23.24 -5.91 17.20
CA ALA A 112 24.02 -5.44 16.05
C ALA A 112 23.19 -5.50 14.76
N LYS A 113 22.46 -6.60 14.54
CA LYS A 113 21.54 -6.76 13.42
C LYS A 113 20.43 -5.70 13.42
N GLU A 114 19.86 -5.42 14.59
CA GLU A 114 18.83 -4.39 14.74
C GLU A 114 19.40 -2.99 14.45
N THR A 115 20.60 -2.69 14.93
CA THR A 115 21.26 -1.41 14.65
C THR A 115 21.54 -1.23 13.17
N SER A 116 22.14 -2.23 12.53
CA SER A 116 22.40 -2.22 11.09
C SER A 116 21.11 -2.04 10.28
N TYR A 117 20.03 -2.71 10.65
CA TYR A 117 18.72 -2.54 10.02
C TYR A 117 18.20 -1.10 10.12
N PHE A 118 18.33 -0.47 11.29
CA PHE A 118 17.87 0.92 11.47
C PHE A 118 18.75 1.92 10.72
N GLU A 119 20.05 1.71 10.67
CA GLU A 119 20.98 2.53 9.88
C GLU A 119 20.68 2.45 8.39
N ASN A 120 20.43 1.26 7.86
CA ASN A 120 20.01 1.08 6.47
C ASN A 120 18.69 1.80 6.15
N ILE A 121 17.73 1.81 7.09
CA ILE A 121 16.49 2.60 6.92
C ILE A 121 16.82 4.09 6.85
N ARG A 122 17.65 4.61 7.76
CA ARG A 122 18.05 6.02 7.78
C ARG A 122 18.74 6.44 6.47
N GLU A 123 19.71 5.66 6.00
CA GLU A 123 20.42 5.92 4.75
C GLU A 123 19.48 5.88 3.55
N ALA A 124 18.56 4.92 3.52
CA ALA A 124 17.54 4.86 2.47
C ALA A 124 16.65 6.10 2.46
N ILE A 125 16.25 6.60 3.64
CA ILE A 125 15.44 7.83 3.79
C ILE A 125 16.18 9.04 3.23
N GLU A 126 17.45 9.24 3.59
CA GLU A 126 18.26 10.37 3.11
C GLU A 126 18.39 10.35 1.58
N LYS A 127 18.72 9.19 1.02
CA LYS A 127 18.81 8.99 -0.44
C LYS A 127 17.48 9.22 -1.16
N LEU A 128 16.38 8.76 -0.58
CA LEU A 128 15.05 8.96 -1.14
C LEU A 128 14.62 10.42 -1.06
N HIS A 129 14.90 11.11 0.05
CA HIS A 129 14.66 12.54 0.17
C HIS A 129 15.45 13.34 -0.87
N GLU A 130 16.72 13.04 -1.05
CA GLU A 130 17.58 13.71 -2.05
C GLU A 130 16.97 13.64 -3.46
N ASN A 131 16.41 12.48 -3.83
CA ASN A 131 15.90 12.23 -5.18
C ASN A 131 14.41 12.59 -5.38
N HIS A 132 13.62 12.69 -4.30
CA HIS A 132 12.16 12.76 -4.37
C HIS A 132 11.56 13.88 -3.48
N HIS A 133 12.31 14.94 -3.20
CA HIS A 133 11.78 16.10 -2.51
C HIS A 133 11.00 17.02 -3.44
N VAL A 134 10.14 17.83 -2.86
CA VAL A 134 9.51 19.00 -3.51
C VAL A 134 10.05 20.28 -2.87
N ILE A 135 9.96 21.39 -3.58
CA ILE A 135 10.43 22.70 -3.08
C ILE A 135 9.23 23.52 -2.59
N ASP A 136 9.28 23.97 -1.34
CA ASP A 136 8.28 24.92 -0.83
C ASP A 136 8.41 26.28 -1.52
N LYS A 137 7.29 26.80 -2.04
CA LYS A 137 7.28 28.08 -2.77
C LYS A 137 7.74 29.26 -1.94
N ARG A 138 7.43 29.25 -0.64
CA ARG A 138 7.67 30.40 0.26
C ARG A 138 9.08 30.39 0.82
N THR A 139 9.49 29.27 1.44
CA THR A 139 10.79 29.18 2.13
C THR A 139 11.92 28.66 1.24
N LYS A 140 11.62 28.14 0.05
CA LYS A 140 12.56 27.49 -0.88
C LYS A 140 13.21 26.21 -0.32
N LYS A 141 12.73 25.69 0.80
CA LYS A 141 13.24 24.46 1.43
C LYS A 141 12.85 23.23 0.63
N ARG A 142 13.69 22.21 0.73
CA ARG A 142 13.45 20.88 0.18
C ARG A 142 12.66 20.04 1.18
N ILE A 143 11.52 19.53 0.77
CA ILE A 143 10.56 18.87 1.65
C ILE A 143 10.17 17.54 1.05
N SER A 144 10.13 16.49 1.85
CA SER A 144 9.52 15.23 1.45
C SER A 144 8.67 14.61 2.55
N PHE A 145 7.66 13.87 2.11
CA PHE A 145 6.78 13.09 2.96
C PHE A 145 6.95 11.62 2.61
N GLY A 146 7.52 10.85 3.51
CA GLY A 146 7.79 9.45 3.28
C GLY A 146 7.12 8.54 4.28
N VAL A 147 6.97 7.28 3.89
CA VAL A 147 6.49 6.23 4.78
C VAL A 147 7.55 5.16 4.97
N VAL A 148 7.79 4.79 6.23
CA VAL A 148 8.57 3.60 6.62
C VAL A 148 7.58 2.56 7.13
N ARG A 149 7.36 1.52 6.34
CA ARG A 149 6.40 0.47 6.68
C ARG A 149 7.12 -0.75 7.22
N VAL A 150 6.84 -1.10 8.45
CA VAL A 150 7.36 -2.29 9.13
C VAL A 150 6.23 -3.26 9.48
N ALA A 151 6.53 -4.56 9.57
CA ALA A 151 5.50 -5.58 9.71
C ALA A 151 4.80 -5.58 11.08
N ASN A 152 5.53 -5.23 12.14
CA ASN A 152 5.09 -5.40 13.52
C ASN A 152 5.19 -4.10 14.34
N ILE A 153 4.39 -4.04 15.41
CA ILE A 153 4.29 -2.85 16.27
C ILE A 153 5.61 -2.56 17.02
N THR A 154 6.25 -3.58 17.60
CA THR A 154 7.48 -3.39 18.35
C THR A 154 8.62 -2.81 17.48
N PRO A 155 8.93 -3.35 16.29
CA PRO A 155 9.86 -2.71 15.38
C PRO A 155 9.41 -1.29 14.95
N CYS A 156 8.11 -1.06 14.74
CA CYS A 156 7.57 0.25 14.40
C CYS A 156 7.94 1.32 15.44
N VAL A 157 7.75 1.01 16.72
CA VAL A 157 8.10 1.91 17.81
C VAL A 157 9.61 2.09 17.91
N LYS A 158 10.39 1.00 17.82
CA LYS A 158 11.87 1.07 17.89
C LYS A 158 12.47 1.90 16.76
N VAL A 159 12.03 1.68 15.51
CA VAL A 159 12.46 2.49 14.36
C VAL A 159 12.10 3.96 14.56
N SER A 160 10.89 4.26 15.02
CA SER A 160 10.48 5.65 15.30
C SER A 160 11.40 6.32 16.32
N LEU A 161 11.69 5.64 17.42
CA LEU A 161 12.57 6.15 18.46
C LEU A 161 14.02 6.34 17.97
N TYR A 162 14.50 5.41 17.15
CA TYR A 162 15.83 5.52 16.53
C TYR A 162 15.89 6.75 15.59
N LEU A 163 14.94 6.90 14.68
CA LEU A 163 14.90 8.01 13.73
C LEU A 163 14.75 9.39 14.40
N MET A 164 14.14 9.45 15.58
CA MET A 164 14.05 10.67 16.40
C MET A 164 15.38 11.05 17.07
N LYS A 165 16.29 10.09 17.27
CA LYS A 165 17.50 10.26 18.07
C LYS A 165 18.80 10.16 17.27
N CYS A 166 18.77 9.49 16.11
CA CYS A 166 19.96 9.34 15.27
C CYS A 166 20.44 10.68 14.70
N GLY A 167 21.70 10.73 14.34
CA GLY A 167 22.25 11.87 13.60
C GLY A 167 21.78 11.85 12.15
N TRP A 168 21.39 13.02 11.64
CA TRP A 168 21.06 13.26 10.25
C TRP A 168 22.13 14.13 9.58
N SER A 169 22.17 14.11 8.26
CA SER A 169 23.09 14.96 7.50
C SER A 169 22.89 16.44 7.84
N GLU A 170 23.96 17.23 7.79
CA GLU A 170 23.95 18.65 8.11
C GLU A 170 22.87 19.38 7.28
N GLY A 171 22.16 20.31 7.90
CA GLY A 171 21.07 21.06 7.26
C GLY A 171 19.78 20.26 7.08
N THR A 172 19.62 19.11 7.77
CA THR A 172 18.42 18.26 7.68
C THR A 172 17.68 18.20 9.02
N ALA A 173 16.42 18.55 9.00
CA ALA A 173 15.48 18.37 10.11
C ALA A 173 14.45 17.27 9.79
N VAL A 174 14.16 16.44 10.78
CA VAL A 174 13.24 15.32 10.62
C VAL A 174 12.05 15.43 11.57
N ARG A 175 10.89 15.04 11.10
CA ARG A 175 9.64 14.96 11.88
C ARG A 175 9.07 13.56 11.73
N VAL A 176 9.03 12.82 12.83
CA VAL A 176 8.60 11.41 12.84
C VAL A 176 7.24 11.30 13.51
N MET A 177 6.33 10.60 12.86
CA MET A 177 5.05 10.19 13.40
C MET A 177 4.97 8.66 13.38
N THR A 178 4.51 8.06 14.48
CA THR A 178 4.31 6.60 14.59
C THR A 178 2.82 6.30 14.42
N TYR A 179 2.49 5.27 13.61
CA TYR A 179 1.10 4.89 13.37
C TYR A 179 0.90 3.36 13.41
N HIS A 180 0.15 2.90 14.40
CA HIS A 180 -0.14 1.47 14.59
C HIS A 180 -1.46 1.22 15.34
N SER A 181 -1.98 -0.01 15.28
CA SER A 181 -3.30 -0.38 15.80
C SER A 181 -3.45 -0.33 17.33
N ARG A 182 -2.35 -0.35 18.10
CA ARG A 182 -2.38 -0.29 19.58
C ARG A 182 -2.37 1.13 20.16
N GLN A 183 -2.39 2.16 19.33
CA GLN A 183 -2.53 3.53 19.82
C GLN A 183 -3.93 3.73 20.42
N ILE A 184 -4.02 4.65 21.40
CA ILE A 184 -5.31 5.05 21.98
C ILE A 184 -6.22 5.55 20.86
N LEU A 185 -7.48 5.09 20.85
CA LEU A 185 -8.41 5.37 19.74
C LEU A 185 -8.58 6.85 19.43
N LEU A 186 -8.66 7.70 20.45
CA LEU A 186 -8.79 9.13 20.27
C LEU A 186 -7.57 9.72 19.55
N LEU A 187 -6.35 9.38 20.02
CA LEU A 187 -5.10 9.83 19.39
C LEU A 187 -5.00 9.34 17.94
N ARG A 188 -5.34 8.07 17.73
CA ARG A 188 -5.32 7.48 16.38
C ARG A 188 -6.31 8.18 15.46
N HIS A 189 -7.51 8.48 15.93
CA HIS A 189 -8.52 9.21 15.15
C HIS A 189 -8.02 10.60 14.74
N GLU A 190 -7.41 11.35 15.64
CA GLU A 190 -6.86 12.68 15.32
C GLU A 190 -5.66 12.59 14.38
N GLN A 191 -4.80 11.58 14.55
CA GLN A 191 -3.71 11.32 13.59
C GLN A 191 -4.27 11.00 12.20
N GLU A 192 -5.27 10.15 12.10
CA GLU A 192 -5.92 9.77 10.84
C GLU A 192 -6.50 10.99 10.12
N ARG A 193 -7.23 11.84 10.85
CA ARG A 193 -7.77 13.09 10.28
C ARG A 193 -6.67 14.01 9.77
N TYR A 194 -5.59 14.13 10.52
CA TYR A 194 -4.44 14.95 10.12
C TYR A 194 -3.76 14.37 8.87
N LEU A 195 -3.48 13.08 8.86
CA LEU A 195 -2.84 12.40 7.72
C LEU A 195 -3.72 12.49 6.46
N ASP A 196 -5.03 12.25 6.57
CA ASP A 196 -5.97 12.39 5.46
C ASP A 196 -5.94 13.82 4.87
N LYS A 197 -5.81 14.85 5.73
CA LYS A 197 -5.72 16.24 5.29
C LYS A 197 -4.40 16.57 4.59
N VAL A 198 -3.27 16.08 5.13
CA VAL A 198 -1.92 16.41 4.64
C VAL A 198 -1.56 15.60 3.41
N PHE A 199 -1.95 14.30 3.37
CA PHE A 199 -1.55 13.39 2.31
C PHE A 199 -2.55 13.24 1.16
N THR A 200 -3.72 13.88 1.22
CA THR A 200 -4.62 13.95 0.05
C THR A 200 -4.11 15.03 -0.92
N ARG A 201 -3.05 14.72 -1.66
CA ARG A 201 -2.45 15.63 -2.62
C ARG A 201 -3.10 15.44 -4.00
N LYS A 202 -3.56 16.54 -4.60
CA LYS A 202 -4.25 16.52 -5.91
C LYS A 202 -3.34 16.87 -7.08
N THR A 203 -2.11 17.31 -6.83
CA THR A 203 -1.23 17.83 -7.88
C THR A 203 0.22 17.43 -7.62
N GLN A 204 0.81 16.72 -8.56
CA GLN A 204 2.25 16.46 -8.59
C GLN A 204 2.94 17.66 -9.22
N SER A 205 3.62 18.47 -8.40
CA SER A 205 4.43 19.61 -8.86
C SER A 205 5.75 19.59 -8.10
N ALA A 206 6.84 19.86 -8.79
CA ALA A 206 8.16 20.00 -8.19
C ALA A 206 8.21 21.16 -7.17
N THR A 207 7.27 22.11 -7.24
CA THR A 207 7.17 23.24 -6.32
C THR A 207 5.75 23.32 -5.77
N VAL A 208 5.60 23.25 -4.45
CA VAL A 208 4.32 23.21 -3.73
C VAL A 208 4.18 24.39 -2.79
N ASP A 209 2.97 24.93 -2.69
CA ASP A 209 2.59 25.89 -1.66
C ASP A 209 1.79 25.17 -0.58
N PHE A 210 2.46 24.81 0.52
CA PHE A 210 1.85 24.09 1.62
C PHE A 210 0.90 25.00 2.42
N GLN A 211 -0.37 24.63 2.50
CA GLN A 211 -1.42 25.42 3.17
C GLN A 211 -1.78 24.90 4.57
N ASP A 212 -1.40 23.66 4.92
CA ASP A 212 -1.68 23.12 6.25
C ASP A 212 -0.90 23.89 7.32
N GLU A 213 -1.60 24.37 8.35
CA GLU A 213 -1.02 25.22 9.41
C GLU A 213 0.10 24.50 10.18
N THR A 214 -0.04 23.21 10.45
CA THR A 214 0.96 22.43 11.19
C THR A 214 2.22 22.24 10.36
N VAL A 215 2.06 21.85 9.09
CA VAL A 215 3.18 21.76 8.15
C VAL A 215 3.84 23.12 8.01
N ARG A 216 3.04 24.17 7.78
CA ARG A 216 3.53 25.56 7.63
C ARG A 216 4.35 26.02 8.83
N LYS A 217 3.85 25.77 10.06
CA LYS A 217 4.58 26.10 11.29
C LYS A 217 5.96 25.43 11.35
N HIS A 218 6.06 24.17 10.95
CA HIS A 218 7.35 23.48 10.88
C HIS A 218 8.28 24.11 9.85
N LEU A 219 7.77 24.44 8.65
CA LEU A 219 8.58 25.02 7.58
C LEU A 219 9.11 26.42 7.96
N ASP A 220 8.29 27.23 8.60
CA ASP A 220 8.64 28.61 8.94
C ASP A 220 9.56 28.69 10.19
N SER A 221 9.44 27.74 11.13
CA SER A 221 10.23 27.73 12.38
C SER A 221 11.54 26.92 12.33
N THR A 222 11.74 26.09 11.33
CA THR A 222 12.90 25.21 11.20
C THR A 222 14.00 25.93 10.41
N PRO A 223 15.24 26.10 10.91
CA PRO A 223 16.29 26.77 10.16
C PRO A 223 16.86 25.96 9.01
N GLU A 224 16.84 24.64 9.10
CA GLU A 224 17.41 23.69 8.14
C GLU A 224 16.75 23.80 6.75
N GLU A 225 17.55 23.53 5.71
CA GLU A 225 17.10 23.60 4.32
C GLU A 225 16.31 22.36 3.88
N ASN A 226 16.61 21.20 4.50
CA ASN A 226 15.93 19.95 4.23
C ASN A 226 14.99 19.59 5.37
N ILE A 227 13.72 19.32 5.05
CA ILE A 227 12.74 18.88 6.06
C ILE A 227 12.09 17.60 5.59
N ILE A 228 12.26 16.54 6.39
CA ILE A 228 11.73 15.20 6.08
C ILE A 228 10.62 14.87 7.06
N PHE A 229 9.41 14.68 6.55
CA PHE A 229 8.29 14.16 7.32
C PHE A 229 8.19 12.66 7.10
N ILE A 230 8.29 11.88 8.18
CA ILE A 230 8.34 10.42 8.13
C ILE A 230 7.16 9.84 8.90
N LEU A 231 6.32 9.06 8.23
CA LEU A 231 5.33 8.22 8.86
C LEU A 231 5.91 6.81 9.04
N VAL A 232 6.20 6.40 10.27
CA VAL A 232 6.57 5.00 10.57
C VAL A 232 5.29 4.24 10.90
N ALA A 233 4.91 3.28 10.06
CA ALA A 233 3.61 2.64 10.17
C ALA A 233 3.68 1.11 10.08
N THR A 234 2.71 0.44 10.70
CA THR A 234 2.41 -0.98 10.47
C THR A 234 1.41 -1.11 9.30
N PRO A 235 1.03 -2.34 8.88
CA PRO A 235 0.04 -2.54 7.82
C PRO A 235 -1.31 -1.83 7.99
N VAL A 236 -1.59 -1.24 9.13
CA VAL A 236 -2.78 -0.39 9.35
C VAL A 236 -2.86 0.77 8.35
N GLU A 237 -1.73 1.25 7.85
CA GLU A 237 -1.66 2.30 6.82
C GLU A 237 -2.15 1.81 5.44
N GLU A 238 -2.10 0.50 5.18
CA GLU A 238 -2.49 -0.08 3.90
C GLU A 238 -4.01 -0.13 3.70
N VAL A 239 -4.81 0.12 4.74
CA VAL A 239 -6.26 -0.12 4.72
C VAL A 239 -7.05 1.19 4.64
N GLY A 240 -7.84 1.34 3.55
CA GLY A 240 -8.89 2.37 3.47
C GLY A 240 -8.42 3.81 3.42
N ARG A 241 -7.17 4.08 3.04
CA ARG A 241 -6.59 5.42 2.98
C ARG A 241 -6.17 5.79 1.56
N ASP A 242 -6.29 7.07 1.22
CA ASP A 242 -5.88 7.64 -0.06
C ASP A 242 -4.65 8.55 0.12
N HIS A 243 -3.71 8.11 0.95
CA HIS A 243 -2.48 8.85 1.18
C HIS A 243 -1.55 8.78 -0.04
N ASP A 244 -0.84 9.87 -0.29
CA ASP A 244 0.15 10.00 -1.36
C ASP A 244 1.50 10.42 -0.77
N PHE A 245 2.47 9.51 -0.80
CA PHE A 245 3.83 9.72 -0.31
C PHE A 245 4.77 10.04 -1.46
N ASP A 246 5.82 10.80 -1.20
CA ASP A 246 6.90 11.03 -2.17
C ASP A 246 7.75 9.78 -2.35
N TRP A 247 7.94 9.01 -1.28
CA TRP A 247 8.71 7.78 -1.27
C TRP A 247 8.27 6.83 -0.15
N ALA A 248 8.72 5.56 -0.26
CA ALA A 248 8.47 4.55 0.76
C ALA A 248 9.68 3.66 0.99
N VAL A 249 9.93 3.32 2.27
CA VAL A 249 10.81 2.23 2.71
C VAL A 249 9.92 1.13 3.26
N VAL A 250 10.03 -0.09 2.72
CA VAL A 250 9.10 -1.18 3.01
C VAL A 250 9.86 -2.41 3.49
N GLU A 251 9.58 -2.85 4.71
CA GLU A 251 9.96 -4.19 5.15
C GLU A 251 9.19 -5.23 4.33
N PRO A 252 9.86 -6.13 3.59
CA PRO A 252 9.19 -7.08 2.71
C PRO A 252 8.51 -8.19 3.52
N SER A 253 7.20 -8.07 3.73
CA SER A 253 6.42 -9.07 4.47
C SER A 253 5.49 -9.89 3.57
N SER A 254 4.99 -9.30 2.49
CA SER A 254 4.17 -9.98 1.49
C SER A 254 4.09 -9.18 0.19
N TYR A 255 3.89 -9.87 -0.93
CA TYR A 255 3.63 -9.21 -2.22
C TYR A 255 2.46 -8.25 -2.16
N ARG A 256 1.40 -8.61 -1.45
CA ARG A 256 0.21 -7.79 -1.30
C ARG A 256 0.53 -6.44 -0.66
N SER A 257 1.27 -6.45 0.44
CA SER A 257 1.67 -5.23 1.14
C SER A 257 2.55 -4.34 0.27
N ILE A 258 3.52 -4.92 -0.43
CA ILE A 258 4.40 -4.17 -1.33
C ILE A 258 3.59 -3.48 -2.44
N ILE A 259 2.69 -4.21 -3.12
CA ILE A 259 1.88 -3.67 -4.21
C ILE A 259 0.93 -2.57 -3.70
N GLN A 260 0.27 -2.79 -2.56
CA GLN A 260 -0.65 -1.81 -1.98
C GLN A 260 0.07 -0.52 -1.59
N LEU A 261 1.25 -0.62 -0.98
CA LEU A 261 2.02 0.56 -0.61
C LEU A 261 2.63 1.26 -1.82
N ALA A 262 3.15 0.51 -2.80
CA ALA A 262 3.63 1.09 -4.05
C ALA A 262 2.53 1.92 -4.77
N GLY A 263 1.27 1.52 -4.66
CA GLY A 263 0.13 2.29 -5.15
C GLY A 263 -0.11 3.62 -4.43
N ARG A 264 0.59 3.91 -3.33
CA ARG A 264 0.48 5.14 -2.53
C ARG A 264 1.70 6.06 -2.65
N VAL A 265 2.64 5.71 -3.51
CA VAL A 265 3.83 6.53 -3.78
C VAL A 265 3.64 7.22 -5.11
N LEU A 266 3.71 8.55 -5.14
CA LEU A 266 3.52 9.39 -6.34
C LEU A 266 2.24 9.01 -7.11
N ARG A 267 1.13 9.04 -6.40
CA ARG A 267 -0.19 8.62 -6.90
C ARG A 267 -0.81 9.59 -7.92
#